data_d0daf13312e36b94c405f24adb40f74c
#
_entry.id   d0daf13312e36b94c405f24adb40f74c
#
_cell.length_a   1.000
_cell.length_b   1.000
_cell.length_c   1.000
_cell.angle_alpha   90.00
_cell.angle_beta   90.00
_cell.angle_gamma   90.00
#
_symmetry.space_group_name_H-M   'P 1'
#
loop_
_entity.id
_entity.type
_entity.pdbx_description
1 polymer ?
#
loop_
_entity_poly.entity_id
_entity_poly.type
_entity_poly.pdbx_seq_one_letter_code
_entity_poly.pdbx_strand_id
1 'polypeptide(L)'
;MKHKDERHQNKGTFKPYSFNGHVNYNSMDEPNLESARLTEKTEDLRKRNQIPFKFDGEPVGELAGRFEHWLPGKKFEVMAAVNNFAMSLNARGKVIADMTELVCVTDNLPLANFDYWERLIRSQFSKVVSDTKHASQMCTWLDLISADGRKRENTLRTLCGGAPNAFFLCMALRRLNDWAPQVRQAAKEQLAKIAKHSDPQDVANATSVVLVHWSSWGRIDETEKQVLLNIISRPQVTNAIVAKLMNSSCGPMPSLFSQLSRTNILDTHLTNIAKSAIQPCIRAKAFRALFEKRLTWIHGREWVWTDIRYCEGQFKPIVYERQISVSLSSAELLNRSARDASPIVRRVAAEFLIRELESLGSKAKRYAQGFSADKSNSVSERGRFALKMLSKT
;
A
#
# COMPACT_ATOMS: atom_id res chain seq x y z
N MET A 1 12.15 48.76 37.90
CA MET A 1 12.62 48.84 36.51
C MET A 1 11.86 47.78 35.70
N LYS A 2 10.98 48.25 34.82
CA LYS A 2 10.09 47.39 33.97
C LYS A 2 10.77 47.26 32.62
N HIS A 3 11.04 46.02 32.17
CA HIS A 3 11.33 45.74 30.76
C HIS A 3 10.06 45.08 30.13
N LYS A 4 9.53 45.75 29.13
CA LYS A 4 8.47 45.26 28.23
C LYS A 4 9.13 44.48 27.10
N ASP A 5 8.72 43.24 26.89
CA ASP A 5 8.97 42.46 25.66
C ASP A 5 7.76 42.61 24.74
N GLU A 6 7.98 43.29 23.63
CA GLU A 6 7.03 43.38 22.50
C GLU A 6 7.31 42.24 21.53
N ARG A 7 6.39 41.26 21.44
CA ARG A 7 6.38 40.27 20.36
C ARG A 7 5.42 40.71 19.26
N HIS A 8 5.97 41.09 18.11
CA HIS A 8 5.21 41.31 16.88
C HIS A 8 4.57 39.98 16.39
N GLN A 9 3.25 39.93 16.45
CA GLN A 9 2.46 38.93 15.73
C GLN A 9 2.15 39.43 14.31
N ASN A 10 2.75 38.77 13.31
CA ASN A 10 2.44 39.01 11.91
C ASN A 10 1.28 38.09 11.49
N LYS A 11 0.05 38.59 11.49
CA LYS A 11 -1.14 37.90 10.95
C LYS A 11 -1.27 38.23 9.47
N GLY A 12 -0.75 37.35 8.61
CA GLY A 12 -1.03 37.37 7.17
C GLY A 12 -2.41 36.78 6.89
N THR A 13 -3.40 37.63 6.62
CA THR A 13 -4.72 37.24 6.12
C THR A 13 -4.66 36.94 4.64
N PHE A 14 -4.83 35.67 4.25
CA PHE A 14 -5.03 35.27 2.87
C PHE A 14 -6.48 35.58 2.46
N LYS A 15 -6.66 36.44 1.46
CA LYS A 15 -7.94 36.65 0.77
C LYS A 15 -8.05 35.67 -0.42
N PRO A 16 -9.18 34.98 -0.61
CA PRO A 16 -9.38 34.17 -1.80
C PRO A 16 -9.70 35.04 -2.99
N TYR A 17 -9.01 34.84 -4.11
CA TYR A 17 -9.35 35.41 -5.40
C TYR A 17 -10.58 34.72 -5.98
N SER A 18 -11.68 35.45 -6.16
CA SER A 18 -12.83 35.02 -6.93
C SER A 18 -12.64 35.44 -8.40
N PHE A 19 -12.61 34.44 -9.29
CA PHE A 19 -12.62 34.65 -10.73
C PHE A 19 -14.08 34.56 -11.21
N ASN A 20 -14.74 35.72 -11.43
CA ASN A 20 -15.95 35.82 -12.24
C ASN A 20 -15.52 36.24 -13.64
N GLY A 21 -15.54 35.29 -14.57
CA GLY A 21 -15.39 35.56 -16.01
C GLY A 21 -16.56 34.94 -16.75
N HIS A 22 -17.55 35.78 -17.10
CA HIS A 22 -18.54 35.43 -18.11
C HIS A 22 -17.85 35.30 -19.46
N VAL A 23 -17.88 34.13 -20.06
CA VAL A 23 -17.48 33.92 -21.47
C VAL A 23 -18.74 33.76 -22.30
N ASN A 24 -18.90 34.70 -23.23
CA ASN A 24 -19.94 34.74 -24.25
C ASN A 24 -19.63 33.68 -25.34
N TYR A 25 -20.54 32.73 -25.56
CA TYR A 25 -20.48 31.83 -26.70
C TYR A 25 -21.17 32.48 -27.89
N ASN A 26 -20.38 32.94 -28.87
CA ASN A 26 -20.76 33.00 -30.28
C ASN A 26 -19.53 33.40 -31.11
N SER A 27 -18.87 32.41 -31.71
CA SER A 27 -18.30 32.47 -33.08
C SER A 27 -17.70 31.09 -33.40
N MET A 28 -18.22 30.47 -34.44
CA MET A 28 -17.59 29.35 -35.13
C MET A 28 -16.30 29.85 -35.76
N ASP A 29 -15.17 29.27 -35.39
CA ASP A 29 -13.94 29.36 -36.18
C ASP A 29 -13.12 28.06 -35.99
N GLU A 30 -12.42 27.70 -37.04
CA GLU A 30 -11.68 26.47 -37.40
C GLU A 30 -10.86 25.77 -36.29
N PRO A 31 -10.63 24.44 -36.41
CA PRO A 31 -9.90 23.69 -35.37
C PRO A 31 -8.42 24.12 -35.36
N ASN A 32 -8.03 24.74 -34.28
CA ASN A 32 -6.68 25.22 -34.03
C ASN A 32 -5.69 24.05 -33.95
N LEU A 33 -4.71 24.03 -34.85
CA LEU A 33 -3.61 23.04 -34.93
C LEU A 33 -2.83 22.86 -33.61
N GLU A 34 -2.88 23.82 -32.70
CA GLU A 34 -2.26 23.74 -31.38
C GLU A 34 -3.00 22.82 -30.41
N SER A 35 -4.33 22.74 -30.51
CA SER A 35 -5.11 21.83 -29.66
C SER A 35 -4.91 20.36 -30.05
N ALA A 36 -4.70 20.08 -31.34
CA ALA A 36 -4.39 18.75 -31.84
C ALA A 36 -2.98 18.28 -31.39
N ARG A 37 -2.00 19.19 -31.36
CA ARG A 37 -0.64 18.91 -30.86
C ARG A 37 -0.58 18.71 -29.35
N LEU A 38 -1.45 19.37 -28.57
CA LEU A 38 -1.56 19.17 -27.12
C LEU A 38 -2.23 17.84 -26.77
N THR A 39 -3.25 17.41 -27.54
CA THR A 39 -3.89 16.09 -27.37
C THR A 39 -2.94 14.97 -27.75
N GLU A 40 -2.19 15.09 -28.82
CA GLU A 40 -1.18 14.10 -29.23
C GLU A 40 -0.03 13.97 -28.20
N LYS A 41 0.43 15.09 -27.62
CA LYS A 41 1.42 15.10 -26.53
C LYS A 41 0.89 14.48 -25.23
N THR A 42 -0.40 14.67 -24.92
CA THR A 42 -1.02 14.07 -23.72
C THR A 42 -1.29 12.56 -23.90
N GLU A 43 -1.59 12.10 -25.12
CA GLU A 43 -1.68 10.66 -25.41
C GLU A 43 -0.31 9.98 -25.40
N ASP A 44 0.73 10.63 -25.88
CA ASP A 44 2.11 10.11 -25.85
C ASP A 44 2.66 10.03 -24.41
N LEU A 45 2.29 10.98 -23.54
CA LEU A 45 2.58 10.93 -22.10
C LEU A 45 1.79 9.84 -21.39
N ARG A 46 0.54 9.57 -21.80
CA ARG A 46 -0.24 8.42 -21.30
C ARG A 46 0.35 7.08 -21.73
N LYS A 47 0.86 6.97 -22.96
CA LYS A 47 1.55 5.77 -23.47
C LYS A 47 2.91 5.55 -22.80
N ARG A 48 3.67 6.62 -22.50
CA ARG A 48 4.96 6.53 -21.77
C ARG A 48 4.82 6.17 -20.30
N ASN A 49 3.69 6.48 -19.65
CA ASN A 49 3.41 6.06 -18.27
C ASN A 49 2.86 4.61 -18.16
N GLN A 50 2.60 3.95 -19.29
CA GLN A 50 2.28 2.53 -19.38
C GLN A 50 3.52 1.72 -19.76
N ILE A 51 4.67 1.93 -19.10
CA ILE A 51 5.79 0.99 -19.20
C ILE A 51 5.36 -0.25 -18.42
N PRO A 52 5.06 -1.38 -19.07
CA PRO A 52 4.87 -2.63 -18.36
C PRO A 52 6.23 -3.00 -17.78
N PHE A 53 6.31 -3.15 -16.46
CA PHE A 53 7.43 -3.81 -15.82
C PHE A 53 7.49 -5.22 -16.42
N LYS A 54 8.39 -5.45 -17.37
CA LYS A 54 8.71 -6.79 -17.84
C LYS A 54 9.36 -7.54 -16.67
N PHE A 55 8.60 -8.38 -16.03
CA PHE A 55 9.15 -9.50 -15.29
C PHE A 55 9.61 -10.53 -16.34
N ASP A 56 10.91 -10.79 -16.39
CA ASP A 56 11.43 -11.92 -17.17
C ASP A 56 10.84 -13.21 -16.57
N GLY A 57 9.89 -13.81 -17.29
CA GLY A 57 9.47 -15.15 -16.95
C GLY A 57 8.07 -15.61 -17.35
N GLU A 58 7.08 -14.74 -17.60
CA GLU A 58 5.81 -15.19 -18.21
C GLU A 58 5.08 -14.02 -18.91
N PRO A 59 4.36 -14.28 -20.01
CA PRO A 59 3.66 -13.23 -20.73
C PRO A 59 2.48 -12.70 -19.89
N VAL A 60 2.56 -11.41 -19.51
CA VAL A 60 1.52 -10.67 -18.79
C VAL A 60 0.13 -10.82 -19.44
N GLY A 61 0.07 -11.14 -20.74
CA GLY A 61 -1.15 -11.40 -21.50
C GLY A 61 -1.94 -12.63 -21.02
N GLU A 62 -1.27 -13.67 -20.51
CA GLU A 62 -1.95 -14.90 -20.04
C GLU A 62 -2.65 -14.72 -18.69
N LEU A 63 -2.05 -13.92 -17.80
CA LEU A 63 -2.65 -13.55 -16.51
C LEU A 63 -3.82 -12.57 -16.70
N ALA A 64 -3.73 -11.62 -17.64
CA ALA A 64 -4.81 -10.71 -17.97
C ALA A 64 -5.99 -11.47 -18.61
N GLY A 65 -5.73 -12.40 -19.55
CA GLY A 65 -6.76 -13.22 -20.18
C GLY A 65 -7.48 -14.16 -19.20
N ARG A 66 -6.78 -14.74 -18.22
CA ARG A 66 -7.41 -15.52 -17.14
C ARG A 66 -8.27 -14.65 -16.23
N PHE A 67 -7.86 -13.42 -15.98
CA PHE A 67 -8.63 -12.47 -15.17
C PHE A 67 -9.90 -12.01 -15.89
N GLU A 68 -9.83 -11.72 -17.18
CA GLU A 68 -10.99 -11.32 -17.99
C GLU A 68 -12.04 -12.43 -18.13
N HIS A 69 -11.63 -13.68 -18.22
CA HIS A 69 -12.54 -14.84 -18.27
C HIS A 69 -13.21 -15.15 -16.92
N TRP A 70 -12.51 -14.90 -15.82
CA TRP A 70 -12.99 -15.19 -14.47
C TRP A 70 -13.95 -14.10 -13.94
N LEU A 71 -13.75 -12.84 -14.33
CA LEU A 71 -14.53 -11.68 -13.88
C LEU A 71 -16.04 -11.78 -14.14
N PRO A 72 -16.55 -12.18 -15.33
CA PRO A 72 -17.98 -12.21 -15.57
C PRO A 72 -18.73 -13.17 -14.64
N GLY A 73 -18.23 -14.39 -14.47
CA GLY A 73 -18.86 -15.39 -13.59
C GLY A 73 -18.93 -14.93 -12.15
N LYS A 74 -17.80 -14.46 -11.59
CA LYS A 74 -17.73 -13.93 -10.22
C LYS A 74 -18.60 -12.70 -10.01
N LYS A 75 -18.71 -11.83 -11.01
CA LYS A 75 -19.61 -10.68 -10.96
C LYS A 75 -21.06 -11.10 -10.75
N PHE A 76 -21.54 -12.10 -11.48
CA PHE A 76 -22.91 -12.61 -11.34
C PHE A 76 -23.12 -13.26 -9.96
N GLU A 77 -22.18 -14.06 -9.47
CA GLU A 77 -22.25 -14.66 -8.14
C GLU A 77 -22.38 -13.58 -7.05
N VAL A 78 -21.52 -12.55 -7.09
CA VAL A 78 -21.56 -11.43 -6.13
C VAL A 78 -22.90 -10.69 -6.22
N MET A 79 -23.39 -10.39 -7.42
CA MET A 79 -24.66 -9.68 -7.61
C MET A 79 -25.84 -10.50 -7.11
N ALA A 80 -25.85 -11.81 -7.34
CA ALA A 80 -26.89 -12.72 -6.85
C ALA A 80 -26.88 -12.78 -5.31
N ALA A 81 -25.71 -12.96 -4.69
CA ALA A 81 -25.57 -12.99 -3.24
C ALA A 81 -26.01 -11.66 -2.58
N VAL A 82 -25.69 -10.51 -3.19
CA VAL A 82 -26.17 -9.20 -2.72
C VAL A 82 -27.68 -9.07 -2.83
N ASN A 83 -28.29 -9.56 -3.93
CA ASN A 83 -29.74 -9.54 -4.11
C ASN A 83 -30.44 -10.42 -3.07
N ASN A 84 -29.97 -11.66 -2.89
CA ASN A 84 -30.52 -12.60 -1.91
C ASN A 84 -30.44 -12.01 -0.50
N PHE A 85 -29.30 -11.43 -0.14
CA PHE A 85 -29.13 -10.74 1.13
C PHE A 85 -30.10 -9.57 1.28
N ALA A 86 -30.20 -8.68 0.28
CA ALA A 86 -31.09 -7.53 0.33
C ALA A 86 -32.58 -7.93 0.40
N MET A 87 -32.98 -9.00 -0.31
CA MET A 87 -34.34 -9.55 -0.22
C MET A 87 -34.62 -10.15 1.16
N SER A 88 -33.64 -10.78 1.82
CA SER A 88 -33.80 -11.31 3.18
C SER A 88 -34.07 -10.21 4.21
N LEU A 89 -33.53 -8.98 3.98
CA LEU A 89 -33.81 -7.82 4.82
C LEU A 89 -35.27 -7.33 4.74
N ASN A 90 -35.96 -7.61 3.65
CA ASN A 90 -37.32 -7.12 3.39
C ASN A 90 -38.42 -8.11 3.81
N ALA A 91 -38.05 -9.38 3.96
CA ALA A 91 -39.02 -10.43 4.25
C ALA A 91 -39.38 -10.50 5.74
N ARG A 92 -40.26 -9.62 6.24
CA ARG A 92 -40.97 -9.75 7.54
C ARG A 92 -40.42 -9.09 8.81
N GLY A 93 -39.71 -8.00 8.81
CA GLY A 93 -39.52 -7.22 10.07
C GLY A 93 -38.79 -7.91 11.26
N LYS A 94 -38.52 -9.20 11.17
CA LYS A 94 -37.68 -10.02 12.04
C LYS A 94 -36.61 -10.69 11.20
N VAL A 95 -35.57 -9.97 10.87
CA VAL A 95 -34.53 -10.47 10.01
C VAL A 95 -33.34 -10.87 10.83
N ILE A 96 -33.08 -12.17 10.87
CA ILE A 96 -31.73 -12.69 10.92
C ILE A 96 -31.23 -12.56 9.49
N ALA A 97 -30.53 -11.45 9.19
CA ALA A 97 -29.91 -11.27 7.89
C ALA A 97 -28.83 -12.34 7.74
N ASP A 98 -29.13 -13.40 7.01
CA ASP A 98 -28.16 -14.44 6.75
C ASP A 98 -27.13 -13.92 5.73
N MET A 99 -25.92 -13.66 6.22
CA MET A 99 -24.79 -13.22 5.40
C MET A 99 -23.96 -14.38 4.86
N THR A 100 -24.31 -15.64 5.13
CA THR A 100 -23.46 -16.81 4.83
C THR A 100 -23.07 -16.88 3.36
N GLU A 101 -24.03 -16.75 2.45
CA GLU A 101 -23.76 -16.77 1.01
C GLU A 101 -22.86 -15.59 0.60
N LEU A 102 -23.16 -14.39 1.09
CA LEU A 102 -22.40 -13.18 0.76
C LEU A 102 -20.97 -13.27 1.30
N VAL A 103 -20.78 -13.79 2.50
CA VAL A 103 -19.46 -14.03 3.10
C VAL A 103 -18.69 -15.05 2.27
N CYS A 104 -19.30 -16.17 1.90
CA CYS A 104 -18.67 -17.22 1.09
C CYS A 104 -18.19 -16.69 -0.28
N VAL A 105 -19.01 -15.90 -0.96
CA VAL A 105 -18.66 -15.34 -2.26
C VAL A 105 -17.57 -14.27 -2.14
N THR A 106 -17.63 -13.42 -1.10
CA THR A 106 -16.65 -12.34 -0.91
C THR A 106 -15.31 -12.83 -0.40
N ASP A 107 -15.24 -13.96 0.30
CA ASP A 107 -14.00 -14.56 0.80
C ASP A 107 -13.04 -14.95 -0.34
N ASN A 108 -13.60 -15.34 -1.48
CA ASN A 108 -12.85 -15.72 -2.67
C ASN A 108 -12.51 -14.55 -3.60
N LEU A 109 -12.85 -13.30 -3.25
CA LEU A 109 -12.56 -12.15 -4.09
C LEU A 109 -11.10 -11.67 -3.90
N PRO A 110 -10.39 -11.33 -5.00
CA PRO A 110 -9.06 -10.78 -4.90
C PRO A 110 -9.10 -9.39 -4.27
N LEU A 111 -8.58 -9.28 -3.06
CA LEU A 111 -8.53 -8.02 -2.31
C LEU A 111 -7.72 -6.91 -3.03
N ALA A 112 -6.84 -7.27 -3.97
CA ALA A 112 -6.14 -6.30 -4.81
C ALA A 112 -7.12 -5.44 -5.65
N ASN A 113 -8.29 -5.99 -5.96
CA ASN A 113 -9.35 -5.32 -6.75
C ASN A 113 -10.50 -4.84 -5.86
N PHE A 114 -10.25 -4.61 -4.58
CA PHE A 114 -11.25 -4.24 -3.60
C PHE A 114 -12.14 -3.06 -4.04
N ASP A 115 -11.56 -2.03 -4.65
CA ASP A 115 -12.29 -0.83 -5.12
C ASP A 115 -13.34 -1.14 -6.19
N TYR A 116 -13.05 -2.11 -7.06
CA TYR A 116 -14.00 -2.56 -8.07
C TYR A 116 -15.19 -3.28 -7.42
N TRP A 117 -14.90 -4.23 -6.53
CA TRP A 117 -15.92 -5.02 -5.86
C TRP A 117 -16.78 -4.19 -4.91
N GLU A 118 -16.17 -3.27 -4.15
CA GLU A 118 -16.91 -2.33 -3.29
C GLU A 118 -17.93 -1.52 -4.11
N ARG A 119 -17.50 -0.98 -5.27
CA ARG A 119 -18.41 -0.20 -6.13
C ARG A 119 -19.53 -1.06 -6.72
N LEU A 120 -19.23 -2.27 -7.15
CA LEU A 120 -20.22 -3.22 -7.68
C LEU A 120 -21.28 -3.55 -6.62
N ILE A 121 -20.83 -3.95 -5.43
CA ILE A 121 -21.73 -4.31 -4.31
C ILE A 121 -22.57 -3.11 -3.90
N ARG A 122 -21.96 -1.93 -3.76
CA ARG A 122 -22.67 -0.69 -3.45
C ARG A 122 -23.78 -0.40 -4.46
N SER A 123 -23.45 -0.43 -5.75
CA SER A 123 -24.40 -0.14 -6.82
C SER A 123 -25.57 -1.14 -6.80
N GLN A 124 -25.28 -2.43 -6.62
CA GLN A 124 -26.31 -3.46 -6.60
C GLN A 124 -27.19 -3.37 -5.34
N PHE A 125 -26.58 -3.23 -4.17
CA PHE A 125 -27.30 -3.12 -2.90
C PHE A 125 -28.19 -1.88 -2.87
N SER A 126 -27.71 -0.72 -3.35
CA SER A 126 -28.50 0.51 -3.42
C SER A 126 -29.72 0.37 -4.33
N LYS A 127 -29.61 -0.34 -5.47
CA LYS A 127 -30.76 -0.58 -6.37
C LYS A 127 -31.85 -1.40 -5.68
N VAL A 128 -31.47 -2.51 -5.07
CA VAL A 128 -32.44 -3.41 -4.44
C VAL A 128 -33.11 -2.77 -3.22
N VAL A 129 -32.34 -2.02 -2.41
CA VAL A 129 -32.88 -1.36 -1.21
C VAL A 129 -33.78 -0.16 -1.57
N SER A 130 -33.49 0.57 -2.66
CA SER A 130 -34.37 1.68 -3.09
C SER A 130 -35.72 1.22 -3.60
N ASP A 131 -35.80 0.00 -4.15
CA ASP A 131 -37.06 -0.58 -4.65
C ASP A 131 -37.96 -1.10 -3.53
N THR A 132 -37.44 -1.13 -2.29
CA THR A 132 -38.16 -1.64 -1.12
C THR A 132 -38.60 -0.48 -0.22
N LYS A 133 -39.91 -0.36 -0.01
CA LYS A 133 -40.53 0.71 0.81
C LYS A 133 -40.23 0.61 2.32
N HIS A 134 -39.55 -0.42 2.76
CA HIS A 134 -39.23 -0.65 4.18
C HIS A 134 -37.71 -0.67 4.39
N ALA A 135 -37.12 0.50 4.66
CA ALA A 135 -35.75 0.59 5.15
C ALA A 135 -35.67 -0.16 6.50
N SER A 136 -34.96 -1.27 6.55
CA SER A 136 -34.62 -1.94 7.81
C SER A 136 -33.87 -0.96 8.72
N GLN A 137 -34.30 -0.84 9.98
CA GLN A 137 -33.56 -0.07 10.99
C GLN A 137 -32.25 -0.76 11.41
N MET A 138 -32.04 -2.01 11.01
CA MET A 138 -30.83 -2.76 11.33
C MET A 138 -29.67 -2.32 10.46
N CYS A 139 -28.55 -2.00 11.12
CA CYS A 139 -27.28 -1.75 10.43
C CYS A 139 -26.59 -3.06 10.10
N THR A 140 -26.20 -3.23 8.84
CA THR A 140 -25.48 -4.39 8.31
C THR A 140 -24.09 -4.01 7.85
N TRP A 141 -23.22 -5.00 7.65
CA TRP A 141 -21.87 -4.75 7.08
C TRP A 141 -21.92 -4.01 5.74
N LEU A 142 -22.95 -4.22 4.91
CA LEU A 142 -23.10 -3.51 3.64
C LEU A 142 -23.43 -2.02 3.82
N ASP A 143 -23.96 -1.63 4.96
CA ASP A 143 -24.24 -0.22 5.24
C ASP A 143 -22.98 0.62 5.45
N LEU A 144 -21.82 -0.02 5.67
CA LEU A 144 -20.52 0.65 5.66
C LEU A 144 -20.19 1.31 4.32
N ILE A 145 -20.80 0.86 3.22
CA ILE A 145 -20.61 1.45 1.88
C ILE A 145 -21.82 2.27 1.40
N SER A 146 -22.79 2.55 2.28
CA SER A 146 -23.93 3.41 1.98
C SER A 146 -23.49 4.80 1.50
N ALA A 147 -24.29 5.42 0.61
CA ALA A 147 -24.09 6.81 0.23
C ALA A 147 -24.30 7.77 1.40
N ASP A 148 -25.20 7.42 2.34
CA ASP A 148 -25.48 8.21 3.54
C ASP A 148 -24.37 8.07 4.59
N GLY A 149 -23.69 9.19 4.92
CA GLY A 149 -22.65 9.25 5.93
C GLY A 149 -23.14 8.94 7.34
N ARG A 150 -24.36 9.37 7.70
CA ARG A 150 -24.96 9.07 9.00
C ARG A 150 -25.19 7.57 9.18
N LYS A 151 -25.63 6.90 8.09
CA LYS A 151 -25.82 5.45 8.10
C LYS A 151 -24.48 4.72 8.27
N ARG A 152 -23.42 5.15 7.56
CA ARG A 152 -22.08 4.56 7.74
C ARG A 152 -21.53 4.77 9.15
N GLU A 153 -21.69 5.96 9.71
CA GLU A 153 -21.27 6.26 11.09
C GLU A 153 -22.01 5.38 12.10
N ASN A 154 -23.36 5.35 12.02
CA ASN A 154 -24.16 4.54 12.92
C ASN A 154 -23.80 3.06 12.83
N THR A 155 -23.58 2.56 11.60
CA THR A 155 -23.14 1.19 11.36
C THR A 155 -21.82 0.88 12.09
N LEU A 156 -20.80 1.73 11.94
CA LEU A 156 -19.52 1.53 12.66
C LEU A 156 -19.70 1.48 14.18
N ARG A 157 -20.59 2.31 14.73
CA ARG A 157 -20.83 2.39 16.18
C ARG A 157 -21.65 1.22 16.71
N THR A 158 -22.49 0.62 15.87
CA THR A 158 -23.43 -0.44 16.28
C THR A 158 -22.96 -1.85 15.94
N LEU A 159 -22.03 -2.02 14.98
CA LEU A 159 -21.47 -3.33 14.67
C LEU A 159 -20.75 -3.92 15.89
N CYS A 160 -21.18 -5.12 16.28
CA CYS A 160 -20.60 -5.91 17.37
C CYS A 160 -19.83 -7.11 16.79
N GLY A 161 -18.75 -7.49 17.50
CA GLY A 161 -17.95 -8.65 17.09
C GLY A 161 -16.90 -8.34 16.03
N GLY A 162 -16.39 -9.40 15.38
CA GLY A 162 -15.39 -9.32 14.34
C GLY A 162 -16.00 -9.16 12.93
N ALA A 163 -15.17 -8.78 11.99
CA ALA A 163 -15.55 -8.80 10.58
C ALA A 163 -15.72 -10.25 10.11
N PRO A 164 -16.72 -10.54 9.26
CA PRO A 164 -17.00 -11.90 8.78
C PRO A 164 -15.84 -12.50 7.98
N ASN A 165 -15.09 -11.69 7.25
CA ASN A 165 -13.88 -12.04 6.52
C ASN A 165 -13.03 -10.82 6.22
N ALA A 166 -11.89 -11.01 5.52
CA ALA A 166 -10.97 -9.93 5.16
C ALA A 166 -11.61 -8.86 4.26
N PHE A 167 -12.55 -9.20 3.39
CA PHE A 167 -13.23 -8.25 2.51
C PHE A 167 -14.06 -7.24 3.30
N PHE A 168 -14.88 -7.69 4.23
CA PHE A 168 -15.68 -6.81 5.10
C PHE A 168 -14.79 -5.97 6.01
N LEU A 169 -13.69 -6.54 6.46
CA LEU A 169 -12.71 -5.76 7.23
C LEU A 169 -12.07 -4.65 6.37
N CYS A 170 -11.76 -4.90 5.10
CA CYS A 170 -11.31 -3.84 4.18
C CYS A 170 -12.34 -2.72 4.04
N MET A 171 -13.65 -3.06 3.95
CA MET A 171 -14.74 -2.07 3.92
C MET A 171 -14.72 -1.17 5.16
N ALA A 172 -14.53 -1.76 6.34
CA ALA A 172 -14.45 -1.01 7.59
C ALA A 172 -13.17 -0.14 7.65
N LEU A 173 -12.01 -0.69 7.32
CA LEU A 173 -10.72 0.02 7.33
C LEU A 173 -10.71 1.22 6.38
N ARG A 174 -11.39 1.13 5.23
CA ARG A 174 -11.53 2.27 4.30
C ARG A 174 -12.27 3.46 4.89
N ARG A 175 -13.04 3.27 5.94
CA ARG A 175 -13.74 4.39 6.62
C ARG A 175 -12.76 5.31 7.33
N LEU A 176 -11.51 4.93 7.54
CA LEU A 176 -10.44 5.85 7.97
C LEU A 176 -10.12 6.95 6.94
N ASN A 177 -10.45 6.72 5.66
CA ASN A 177 -10.33 7.71 4.58
C ASN A 177 -11.69 8.26 4.12
N ASP A 178 -12.75 8.12 4.92
CA ASP A 178 -14.09 8.58 4.55
C ASP A 178 -14.12 10.10 4.37
N TRP A 179 -14.98 10.59 3.48
CA TRP A 179 -15.13 12.03 3.26
C TRP A 179 -15.81 12.72 4.45
N ALA A 180 -16.68 12.00 5.20
CA ALA A 180 -17.36 12.52 6.39
C ALA A 180 -16.46 12.38 7.63
N PRO A 181 -16.09 13.50 8.32
CA PRO A 181 -15.25 13.44 9.51
C PRO A 181 -15.81 12.58 10.63
N GLN A 182 -17.14 12.56 10.79
CA GLN A 182 -17.85 11.78 11.82
C GLN A 182 -17.66 10.27 11.58
N VAL A 183 -17.66 9.83 10.30
CA VAL A 183 -17.39 8.44 9.93
C VAL A 183 -15.94 8.07 10.24
N ARG A 184 -14.97 8.97 9.92
CA ARG A 184 -13.56 8.74 10.27
C ARG A 184 -13.37 8.62 11.78
N GLN A 185 -14.05 9.47 12.56
CA GLN A 185 -14.00 9.42 14.02
C GLN A 185 -14.58 8.09 14.56
N ALA A 186 -15.74 7.66 14.07
CA ALA A 186 -16.32 6.37 14.43
C ALA A 186 -15.39 5.20 14.05
N ALA A 187 -14.74 5.28 12.88
CA ALA A 187 -13.76 4.27 12.45
C ALA A 187 -12.57 4.22 13.42
N LYS A 188 -12.00 5.35 13.82
CA LYS A 188 -10.91 5.39 14.83
C LYS A 188 -11.29 4.72 16.14
N GLU A 189 -12.50 4.93 16.60
CA GLU A 189 -13.00 4.41 17.89
C GLU A 189 -13.32 2.90 17.85
N GLN A 190 -13.78 2.38 16.71
CA GLN A 190 -14.33 1.02 16.64
C GLN A 190 -13.39 0.00 15.96
N LEU A 191 -12.53 0.41 15.03
CA LEU A 191 -11.73 -0.55 14.25
C LEU A 191 -10.81 -1.42 15.11
N ALA A 192 -10.23 -0.87 16.17
CA ALA A 192 -9.40 -1.67 17.08
C ALA A 192 -10.20 -2.79 17.76
N LYS A 193 -11.48 -2.53 18.10
CA LYS A 193 -12.39 -3.50 18.71
C LYS A 193 -12.82 -4.55 17.68
N ILE A 194 -13.23 -4.12 16.49
CA ILE A 194 -13.59 -5.01 15.38
C ILE A 194 -12.42 -5.94 15.06
N ALA A 195 -11.22 -5.39 14.83
CA ALA A 195 -10.04 -6.19 14.54
C ALA A 195 -9.64 -7.13 15.68
N LYS A 196 -9.97 -6.80 16.94
CA LYS A 196 -9.73 -7.68 18.09
C LYS A 196 -10.56 -8.96 18.02
N HIS A 197 -11.76 -8.89 17.50
CA HIS A 197 -12.70 -10.01 17.44
C HIS A 197 -12.69 -10.70 16.06
N SER A 198 -11.97 -10.15 15.07
CA SER A 198 -11.79 -10.74 13.74
C SER A 198 -10.69 -11.80 13.76
N ASP A 199 -10.75 -12.72 12.80
CA ASP A 199 -9.67 -13.68 12.57
C ASP A 199 -8.35 -12.96 12.27
N PRO A 200 -7.23 -13.30 12.94
CA PRO A 200 -5.94 -12.62 12.73
C PRO A 200 -5.42 -12.71 11.29
N GLN A 201 -5.74 -13.77 10.56
CA GLN A 201 -5.34 -13.91 9.15
C GLN A 201 -6.14 -12.94 8.26
N ASP A 202 -7.43 -12.75 8.53
CA ASP A 202 -8.27 -11.77 7.85
C ASP A 202 -7.79 -10.34 8.14
N VAL A 203 -7.43 -10.07 9.40
CA VAL A 203 -6.84 -8.77 9.78
C VAL A 203 -5.53 -8.54 9.02
N ALA A 204 -4.67 -9.54 8.95
CA ALA A 204 -3.40 -9.46 8.21
C ALA A 204 -3.62 -9.26 6.71
N ASN A 205 -4.61 -9.95 6.12
CA ASN A 205 -4.94 -9.81 4.71
C ASN A 205 -5.49 -8.41 4.39
N ALA A 206 -6.46 -7.94 5.14
CA ALA A 206 -7.09 -6.65 4.93
C ALA A 206 -6.11 -5.48 5.17
N THR A 207 -5.37 -5.51 6.29
CA THR A 207 -4.39 -4.45 6.61
C THR A 207 -3.24 -4.42 5.60
N SER A 208 -2.80 -5.58 5.08
CA SER A 208 -1.76 -5.64 4.04
C SER A 208 -2.16 -4.87 2.78
N VAL A 209 -3.41 -5.02 2.33
CA VAL A 209 -3.93 -4.29 1.16
C VAL A 209 -4.01 -2.80 1.46
N VAL A 210 -4.57 -2.43 2.60
CA VAL A 210 -4.70 -1.02 3.01
C VAL A 210 -3.34 -0.34 3.11
N LEU A 211 -2.35 -0.95 3.76
CA LEU A 211 -1.01 -0.39 3.93
C LEU A 211 -0.28 -0.13 2.61
N VAL A 212 -0.51 -0.96 1.59
CA VAL A 212 0.08 -0.75 0.26
C VAL A 212 -0.49 0.50 -0.41
N HIS A 213 -1.77 0.80 -0.15
CA HIS A 213 -2.50 1.86 -0.85
C HIS A 213 -2.73 3.13 -0.03
N TRP A 214 -2.54 3.11 1.29
CA TRP A 214 -2.90 4.24 2.15
C TRP A 214 -2.17 5.55 1.83
N SER A 215 -0.98 5.49 1.21
CA SER A 215 -0.25 6.68 0.78
C SER A 215 -0.98 7.49 -0.32
N SER A 216 -1.93 6.86 -1.03
CA SER A 216 -2.80 7.52 -2.00
C SER A 216 -4.09 8.08 -1.38
N TRP A 217 -4.33 7.84 -0.09
CA TRP A 217 -5.52 8.31 0.61
C TRP A 217 -5.37 9.77 1.03
N GLY A 218 -6.15 10.65 0.42
CA GLY A 218 -6.03 12.10 0.62
C GLY A 218 -6.62 12.64 1.92
N ARG A 219 -7.30 11.80 2.73
CA ARG A 219 -8.00 12.21 3.96
C ARG A 219 -7.52 11.51 5.22
N ILE A 220 -6.54 10.63 5.10
CA ILE A 220 -5.93 9.94 6.23
C ILE A 220 -4.79 10.80 6.79
N ASP A 221 -4.86 11.10 8.08
CA ASP A 221 -3.80 11.77 8.81
C ASP A 221 -3.00 10.80 9.70
N GLU A 222 -2.10 11.33 10.53
CA GLU A 222 -1.29 10.48 11.41
C GLU A 222 -2.13 9.76 12.49
N THR A 223 -3.27 10.32 12.89
CA THR A 223 -4.13 9.68 13.91
C THR A 223 -4.83 8.45 13.36
N GLU A 224 -5.33 8.52 12.12
CA GLU A 224 -5.91 7.38 11.42
C GLU A 224 -4.85 6.31 11.08
N LYS A 225 -3.65 6.73 10.66
CA LYS A 225 -2.53 5.81 10.41
C LYS A 225 -2.13 5.08 11.69
N GLN A 226 -2.10 5.76 12.83
CA GLN A 226 -1.76 5.14 14.11
C GLN A 226 -2.74 4.03 14.51
N VAL A 227 -4.03 4.16 14.18
CA VAL A 227 -5.01 3.09 14.39
C VAL A 227 -4.60 1.81 13.65
N LEU A 228 -4.22 1.94 12.37
CA LEU A 228 -3.74 0.79 11.58
C LEU A 228 -2.45 0.20 12.15
N LEU A 229 -1.48 1.04 12.52
CA LEU A 229 -0.22 0.61 13.11
C LEU A 229 -0.45 -0.14 14.43
N ASN A 230 -1.38 0.31 15.26
CA ASN A 230 -1.74 -0.36 16.51
C ASN A 230 -2.42 -1.73 16.25
N ILE A 231 -3.27 -1.84 15.24
CA ILE A 231 -3.90 -3.10 14.85
C ILE A 231 -2.86 -4.13 14.42
N ILE A 232 -1.92 -3.76 13.55
CA ILE A 232 -0.89 -4.67 13.02
C ILE A 232 0.17 -5.03 14.06
N SER A 233 0.35 -4.23 15.11
CA SER A 233 1.32 -4.50 16.18
C SER A 233 0.85 -5.57 17.17
N ARG A 234 -0.38 -6.09 17.03
CA ARG A 234 -0.87 -7.19 17.84
C ARG A 234 -0.14 -8.48 17.45
N PRO A 235 0.39 -9.28 18.41
CA PRO A 235 1.26 -10.41 18.12
C PRO A 235 0.71 -11.40 17.09
N GLN A 236 -0.58 -11.77 17.20
CA GLN A 236 -1.20 -12.71 16.26
C GLN A 236 -1.27 -12.13 14.83
N VAL A 237 -1.60 -10.84 14.70
CA VAL A 237 -1.65 -10.14 13.41
C VAL A 237 -0.25 -9.96 12.84
N THR A 238 0.71 -9.55 13.67
CA THR A 238 2.14 -9.46 13.27
C THR A 238 2.64 -10.80 12.71
N ASN A 239 2.42 -11.89 13.42
CA ASN A 239 2.84 -13.22 12.97
C ASN A 239 2.21 -13.60 11.62
N ALA A 240 0.92 -13.34 11.44
CA ALA A 240 0.22 -13.59 10.18
C ALA A 240 0.76 -12.72 9.02
N ILE A 241 1.05 -11.45 9.27
CA ILE A 241 1.65 -10.54 8.27
C ILE A 241 3.07 -10.99 7.90
N VAL A 242 3.89 -11.37 8.88
CA VAL A 242 5.26 -11.86 8.65
C VAL A 242 5.22 -13.17 7.87
N ALA A 243 4.33 -14.09 8.22
CA ALA A 243 4.13 -15.33 7.46
C ALA A 243 3.74 -15.04 6.01
N LYS A 244 2.85 -14.05 5.78
CA LYS A 244 2.48 -13.59 4.43
C LYS A 244 3.68 -13.03 3.67
N LEU A 245 4.51 -12.18 4.28
CA LEU A 245 5.73 -11.66 3.66
C LEU A 245 6.71 -12.75 3.28
N MET A 246 6.84 -13.77 4.12
CA MET A 246 7.78 -14.88 3.90
C MET A 246 7.31 -15.84 2.81
N ASN A 247 6.02 -16.15 2.77
CA ASN A 247 5.47 -17.24 1.97
C ASN A 247 4.84 -16.77 0.63
N SER A 248 4.69 -15.46 0.41
CA SER A 248 4.13 -14.98 -0.85
C SER A 248 5.15 -15.04 -1.98
N SER A 249 4.80 -15.69 -3.09
CA SER A 249 5.63 -15.76 -4.30
C SER A 249 5.46 -14.52 -5.18
N CYS A 250 4.35 -13.80 -5.06
CA CYS A 250 4.01 -12.64 -5.89
C CYS A 250 3.36 -11.52 -5.05
N GLY A 251 2.92 -10.44 -5.73
CA GLY A 251 2.24 -9.30 -5.12
C GLY A 251 3.19 -8.21 -4.59
N PRO A 252 2.63 -7.12 -4.05
CA PRO A 252 3.37 -5.90 -3.68
C PRO A 252 4.09 -6.03 -2.33
N MET A 253 4.67 -7.19 -2.05
CA MET A 253 5.33 -7.47 -0.77
C MET A 253 6.48 -6.51 -0.45
N PRO A 254 7.30 -6.02 -1.43
CA PRO A 254 8.31 -5.01 -1.15
C PRO A 254 7.76 -3.67 -0.66
N SER A 255 6.57 -3.26 -1.15
CA SER A 255 5.87 -2.08 -0.65
C SER A 255 5.35 -2.32 0.75
N LEU A 256 4.71 -3.47 0.99
CA LEU A 256 4.23 -3.87 2.32
C LEU A 256 5.37 -3.86 3.33
N PHE A 257 6.52 -4.51 3.02
CA PHE A 257 7.71 -4.49 3.87
C PHE A 257 8.12 -3.05 4.25
N SER A 258 8.15 -2.14 3.26
CA SER A 258 8.53 -0.74 3.50
C SER A 258 7.50 -0.02 4.39
N GLN A 259 6.20 -0.30 4.29
CA GLN A 259 5.20 0.30 5.18
C GLN A 259 5.29 -0.25 6.61
N LEU A 260 5.55 -1.55 6.76
CA LEU A 260 5.75 -2.19 8.05
C LEU A 260 7.04 -1.71 8.75
N SER A 261 8.02 -1.21 7.99
CA SER A 261 9.27 -0.63 8.52
C SER A 261 9.05 0.58 9.42
N ARG A 262 7.86 1.21 9.36
CA ARG A 262 7.45 2.32 10.26
C ARG A 262 7.32 1.89 11.73
N THR A 263 7.15 0.60 11.98
CA THR A 263 6.99 0.00 13.31
C THR A 263 8.15 -0.96 13.60
N ASN A 264 8.23 -1.40 14.83
CA ASN A 264 9.24 -2.38 15.27
C ASN A 264 8.84 -3.84 15.01
N ILE A 265 7.69 -4.10 14.40
CA ILE A 265 7.15 -5.46 14.22
C ILE A 265 8.03 -6.38 13.37
N LEU A 266 8.87 -5.81 12.49
CA LEU A 266 9.79 -6.59 11.66
C LEU A 266 11.11 -6.92 12.35
N ASP A 267 11.50 -6.22 13.42
CA ASP A 267 12.86 -6.23 13.95
C ASP A 267 13.33 -7.63 14.34
N THR A 268 12.52 -8.35 15.09
CA THR A 268 12.82 -9.73 15.53
C THR A 268 12.75 -10.74 14.39
N HIS A 269 12.11 -10.40 13.28
CA HIS A 269 11.88 -11.30 12.15
C HIS A 269 12.85 -11.05 10.98
N LEU A 270 13.60 -9.94 10.97
CA LEU A 270 14.43 -9.53 9.82
C LEU A 270 15.44 -10.61 9.39
N THR A 271 16.11 -11.24 10.35
CA THR A 271 17.08 -12.32 10.05
C THR A 271 16.40 -13.52 9.38
N ASN A 272 15.22 -13.90 9.84
CA ASN A 272 14.47 -15.01 9.25
C ASN A 272 13.92 -14.64 7.87
N ILE A 273 13.39 -13.42 7.71
CA ILE A 273 12.93 -12.89 6.42
C ILE A 273 14.08 -12.87 5.41
N ALA A 274 15.27 -12.36 5.80
CA ALA A 274 16.46 -12.31 4.95
C ALA A 274 16.88 -13.70 4.48
N LYS A 275 16.75 -14.72 5.33
CA LYS A 275 17.16 -16.10 5.04
C LYS A 275 16.14 -16.86 4.19
N SER A 276 14.84 -16.69 4.46
CA SER A 276 13.83 -17.68 4.05
C SER A 276 12.64 -17.12 3.26
N ALA A 277 12.51 -15.79 3.08
CA ALA A 277 11.40 -15.25 2.30
C ALA A 277 11.48 -15.75 0.84
N ILE A 278 10.34 -16.17 0.28
CA ILE A 278 10.27 -16.72 -1.09
C ILE A 278 10.72 -15.66 -2.10
N GLN A 279 10.20 -14.43 -1.99
CA GLN A 279 10.57 -13.36 -2.93
C GLN A 279 12.00 -12.85 -2.71
N PRO A 280 12.88 -12.91 -3.71
CA PRO A 280 14.25 -12.40 -3.60
C PRO A 280 14.35 -10.91 -3.23
N CYS A 281 13.40 -10.11 -3.70
CA CYS A 281 13.36 -8.67 -3.40
C CYS A 281 13.10 -8.40 -1.91
N ILE A 282 12.34 -9.26 -1.22
CA ILE A 282 12.13 -9.17 0.23
C ILE A 282 13.40 -9.55 0.98
N ARG A 283 14.07 -10.68 0.59
CA ARG A 283 15.36 -11.05 1.18
C ARG A 283 16.39 -9.94 1.01
N ALA A 284 16.47 -9.34 -0.20
CA ALA A 284 17.38 -8.24 -0.49
C ALA A 284 17.11 -7.00 0.39
N LYS A 285 15.83 -6.63 0.59
CA LYS A 285 15.45 -5.53 1.50
C LYS A 285 15.85 -5.84 2.94
N ALA A 286 15.58 -7.05 3.42
CA ALA A 286 15.91 -7.45 4.77
C ALA A 286 17.44 -7.49 4.98
N PHE A 287 18.22 -8.05 4.05
CA PHE A 287 19.70 -7.99 4.12
C PHE A 287 20.21 -6.55 4.11
N ARG A 288 19.66 -5.68 3.27
CA ARG A 288 20.04 -4.26 3.25
C ARG A 288 19.79 -3.60 4.60
N ALA A 289 18.61 -3.82 5.19
CA ALA A 289 18.28 -3.30 6.51
C ALA A 289 19.26 -3.80 7.60
N LEU A 290 19.60 -5.09 7.58
CA LEU A 290 20.56 -5.68 8.51
C LEU A 290 21.97 -5.10 8.34
N PHE A 291 22.44 -4.92 7.12
CA PHE A 291 23.73 -4.31 6.82
C PHE A 291 23.82 -2.84 7.25
N GLU A 292 22.76 -2.07 6.90
CA GLU A 292 22.72 -0.64 7.18
C GLU A 292 22.29 -0.33 8.63
N LYS A 293 21.87 -1.36 9.40
CA LYS A 293 21.33 -1.27 10.76
C LYS A 293 20.19 -0.27 10.89
N ARG A 294 19.42 -0.12 9.79
CA ARG A 294 18.27 0.78 9.71
C ARG A 294 17.21 0.25 8.76
N LEU A 295 15.97 0.64 9.01
CA LEU A 295 14.83 0.45 8.11
C LEU A 295 14.41 1.80 7.53
N THR A 296 14.07 1.81 6.24
CA THR A 296 13.68 3.02 5.52
C THR A 296 12.32 2.84 4.85
N TRP A 297 11.55 3.93 4.76
CA TRP A 297 10.28 3.97 4.04
C TRP A 297 10.06 5.33 3.39
N ILE A 298 9.26 5.34 2.32
CA ILE A 298 8.81 6.59 1.72
C ILE A 298 7.67 7.14 2.56
N HIS A 299 7.86 8.34 3.14
CA HIS A 299 6.85 9.04 3.91
C HIS A 299 5.91 9.84 3.02
N GLY A 300 6.44 10.45 1.97
CA GLY A 300 5.71 11.29 1.02
C GLY A 300 6.55 11.63 -0.19
N ARG A 301 6.10 12.60 -0.95
CA ARG A 301 6.85 13.17 -2.07
C ARG A 301 6.78 14.69 -1.97
N GLU A 302 7.88 15.35 -2.23
CA GLU A 302 7.98 16.80 -2.33
C GLU A 302 8.33 17.22 -3.75
N TRP A 303 7.79 18.36 -4.15
CA TRP A 303 8.16 18.98 -5.42
C TRP A 303 9.49 19.72 -5.23
N VAL A 304 10.50 19.36 -6.02
CA VAL A 304 11.81 20.02 -6.02
C VAL A 304 12.02 20.67 -7.37
N TRP A 305 12.15 21.98 -7.38
CA TRP A 305 12.45 22.74 -8.57
C TRP A 305 13.86 22.40 -9.07
N THR A 306 14.02 22.09 -10.34
CA THR A 306 15.31 21.91 -11.03
C THR A 306 15.72 23.18 -11.74
N ASP A 307 14.76 23.88 -12.37
CA ASP A 307 14.95 25.23 -12.89
C ASP A 307 13.65 26.05 -12.74
N ILE A 308 13.68 27.02 -11.85
CA ILE A 308 12.50 27.87 -11.56
C ILE A 308 12.15 28.76 -12.74
N ARG A 309 13.15 29.19 -13.54
CA ARG A 309 12.94 30.09 -14.71
C ARG A 309 12.11 29.42 -15.80
N TYR A 310 12.25 28.11 -15.96
CA TYR A 310 11.50 27.32 -16.95
C TYR A 310 10.35 26.55 -16.33
N CYS A 311 10.02 26.80 -15.06
CA CYS A 311 8.99 26.06 -14.31
C CYS A 311 9.22 24.53 -14.32
N GLU A 312 10.49 24.11 -14.39
CA GLU A 312 10.88 22.70 -14.35
C GLU A 312 11.10 22.22 -12.94
N GLY A 313 10.61 21.04 -12.63
CA GLY A 313 10.80 20.40 -11.34
C GLY A 313 10.44 18.92 -11.39
N GLN A 314 10.70 18.22 -10.31
CA GLN A 314 10.38 16.82 -10.18
C GLN A 314 9.95 16.46 -8.77
N PHE A 315 9.04 15.48 -8.65
CA PHE A 315 8.69 14.93 -7.35
C PHE A 315 9.82 14.04 -6.85
N LYS A 316 10.43 14.42 -5.71
CA LYS A 316 11.39 13.57 -5.00
C LYS A 316 10.71 12.86 -3.82
N PRO A 317 11.06 11.60 -3.54
CA PRO A 317 10.54 10.90 -2.38
C PRO A 317 11.16 11.46 -1.10
N ILE A 318 10.32 11.73 -0.10
CA ILE A 318 10.75 12.01 1.27
C ILE A 318 10.94 10.64 1.95
N VAL A 319 12.18 10.32 2.29
CA VAL A 319 12.54 9.03 2.91
C VAL A 319 12.77 9.25 4.39
N TYR A 320 12.03 8.51 5.20
CA TYR A 320 12.25 8.41 6.64
C TYR A 320 12.95 7.11 6.98
N GLU A 321 13.66 7.11 8.09
CA GLU A 321 14.38 5.94 8.59
C GLU A 321 14.29 5.81 10.10
N ARG A 322 14.52 4.60 10.60
CA ARG A 322 14.76 4.32 12.01
C ARG A 322 15.86 3.29 12.17
N GLN A 323 16.62 3.43 13.24
CA GLN A 323 17.66 2.49 13.59
C GLN A 323 17.08 1.17 14.11
N ILE A 324 17.81 0.08 13.87
CA ILE A 324 17.51 -1.25 14.38
C ILE A 324 18.73 -1.86 15.04
N SER A 325 18.49 -2.70 16.05
CA SER A 325 19.55 -3.51 16.66
C SER A 325 19.75 -4.79 15.85
N VAL A 326 20.99 -5.10 15.50
CA VAL A 326 21.36 -6.29 14.73
C VAL A 326 22.35 -7.11 15.52
N SER A 327 22.01 -8.36 15.81
CA SER A 327 22.86 -9.28 16.57
C SER A 327 23.91 -10.01 15.71
N LEU A 328 23.68 -10.12 14.40
CA LEU A 328 24.59 -10.80 13.47
C LEU A 328 25.76 -9.92 13.08
N SER A 329 26.95 -10.50 12.97
CA SER A 329 28.13 -9.79 12.47
C SER A 329 28.03 -9.52 10.97
N SER A 330 28.65 -8.42 10.51
CA SER A 330 28.74 -8.08 9.09
C SER A 330 29.31 -9.21 8.23
N ALA A 331 30.30 -9.92 8.76
CA ALA A 331 30.91 -11.07 8.07
C ALA A 331 29.93 -12.24 7.88
N GLU A 332 29.08 -12.51 8.87
CA GLU A 332 28.07 -13.55 8.79
C GLU A 332 26.95 -13.19 7.80
N LEU A 333 26.48 -11.96 7.84
CA LEU A 333 25.51 -11.42 6.89
C LEU A 333 26.04 -11.49 5.45
N LEU A 334 27.31 -11.09 5.24
CA LEU A 334 27.97 -11.12 3.95
C LEU A 334 28.11 -12.56 3.43
N ASN A 335 28.54 -13.50 4.29
CA ASN A 335 28.67 -14.90 3.90
C ASN A 335 27.33 -15.54 3.48
N ARG A 336 26.24 -15.19 4.16
CA ARG A 336 24.90 -15.69 3.83
C ARG A 336 24.37 -15.07 2.54
N SER A 337 24.43 -13.75 2.41
CA SER A 337 23.87 -13.04 1.25
C SER A 337 24.68 -13.25 -0.03
N ALA A 338 25.99 -13.45 0.05
CA ALA A 338 26.84 -13.77 -1.10
C ALA A 338 26.53 -15.13 -1.74
N ARG A 339 25.93 -16.05 -0.99
CA ARG A 339 25.55 -17.40 -1.45
C ARG A 339 24.07 -17.52 -1.84
N ASP A 340 23.32 -16.44 -1.80
CA ASP A 340 21.90 -16.48 -2.17
C ASP A 340 21.75 -16.87 -3.66
N ALA A 341 20.73 -17.68 -3.97
CA ALA A 341 20.43 -18.09 -5.34
C ALA A 341 20.15 -16.90 -6.27
N SER A 342 19.56 -15.82 -5.71
CA SER A 342 19.16 -14.65 -6.50
C SER A 342 20.28 -13.61 -6.65
N PRO A 343 20.55 -13.14 -7.88
CA PRO A 343 21.52 -12.08 -8.11
C PRO A 343 21.11 -10.73 -7.46
N ILE A 344 19.83 -10.53 -7.19
CA ILE A 344 19.34 -9.31 -6.51
C ILE A 344 19.91 -9.26 -5.09
N VAL A 345 19.92 -10.37 -4.38
CA VAL A 345 20.47 -10.46 -3.02
C VAL A 345 21.99 -10.38 -3.06
N ARG A 346 22.65 -11.12 -3.96
CA ARG A 346 24.12 -11.08 -4.10
C ARG A 346 24.62 -9.69 -4.49
N ARG A 347 23.83 -8.92 -5.25
CA ARG A 347 24.14 -7.53 -5.55
C ARG A 347 24.17 -6.65 -4.28
N VAL A 348 23.21 -6.82 -3.39
CA VAL A 348 23.22 -6.11 -2.09
C VAL A 348 24.47 -6.44 -1.28
N ALA A 349 24.85 -7.73 -1.27
CA ALA A 349 26.10 -8.16 -0.62
C ALA A 349 27.34 -7.51 -1.24
N ALA A 350 27.42 -7.43 -2.57
CA ALA A 350 28.53 -6.79 -3.27
C ALA A 350 28.57 -5.25 -3.05
N GLU A 351 27.43 -4.60 -2.98
CA GLU A 351 27.31 -3.16 -2.63
C GLU A 351 27.81 -2.92 -1.19
N PHE A 352 27.46 -3.80 -0.27
CA PHE A 352 27.94 -3.72 1.12
C PHE A 352 29.45 -3.97 1.20
N LEU A 353 29.96 -4.98 0.49
CA LEU A 353 31.41 -5.25 0.43
C LEU A 353 32.21 -4.00 0.03
N ILE A 354 31.75 -3.26 -1.00
CA ILE A 354 32.42 -2.04 -1.47
C ILE A 354 32.49 -0.95 -0.37
N ARG A 355 31.46 -0.85 0.46
CA ARG A 355 31.44 0.14 1.56
C ARG A 355 32.33 -0.23 2.72
N GLU A 356 32.55 -1.53 2.92
CA GLU A 356 33.23 -2.08 4.10
C GLU A 356 34.59 -2.74 3.77
N LEU A 357 35.22 -2.36 2.66
CA LEU A 357 36.47 -2.97 2.20
C LEU A 357 37.56 -2.93 3.27
N GLU A 358 37.72 -1.78 3.94
CA GLU A 358 38.72 -1.59 4.99
C GLU A 358 38.42 -2.42 6.24
N SER A 359 37.17 -2.41 6.69
CA SER A 359 36.73 -3.11 7.91
C SER A 359 36.82 -4.65 7.78
N LEU A 360 36.71 -5.18 6.57
CA LEU A 360 36.77 -6.62 6.28
C LEU A 360 38.21 -7.14 6.08
N GLY A 361 39.18 -6.26 5.88
CA GLY A 361 40.59 -6.58 5.75
C GLY A 361 40.87 -7.67 4.71
N SER A 362 41.67 -8.68 5.06
CA SER A 362 42.07 -9.78 4.14
C SER A 362 40.89 -10.57 3.55
N LYS A 363 39.73 -10.61 4.25
CA LYS A 363 38.53 -11.31 3.77
C LYS A 363 37.88 -10.59 2.59
N ALA A 364 38.05 -9.26 2.49
CA ALA A 364 37.44 -8.46 1.41
C ALA A 364 37.88 -8.96 0.02
N LYS A 365 39.18 -9.26 -0.17
CA LYS A 365 39.73 -9.74 -1.45
C LYS A 365 39.05 -11.05 -1.91
N ARG A 366 38.84 -11.99 -0.99
CA ARG A 366 38.19 -13.28 -1.32
C ARG A 366 36.75 -13.08 -1.79
N TYR A 367 35.97 -12.21 -1.11
CA TYR A 367 34.59 -11.90 -1.53
C TYR A 367 34.58 -11.15 -2.86
N ALA A 368 35.45 -10.19 -3.06
CA ALA A 368 35.57 -9.44 -4.31
C ALA A 368 35.88 -10.33 -5.51
N GLN A 369 36.79 -11.32 -5.33
CA GLN A 369 37.08 -12.35 -6.33
C GLN A 369 35.84 -13.22 -6.65
N GLY A 370 35.14 -13.68 -5.60
CA GLY A 370 33.90 -14.44 -5.80
C GLY A 370 32.83 -13.67 -6.56
N PHE A 371 32.60 -12.40 -6.18
CA PHE A 371 31.63 -11.57 -6.92
C PHE A 371 32.09 -11.20 -8.33
N SER A 372 33.38 -11.00 -8.58
CA SER A 372 33.89 -10.71 -9.94
C SER A 372 33.66 -11.86 -10.94
N ALA A 373 33.57 -13.08 -10.44
CA ALA A 373 33.28 -14.29 -11.21
C ALA A 373 31.76 -14.62 -11.26
N ASP A 374 30.89 -13.78 -10.73
CA ASP A 374 29.44 -14.02 -10.72
C ASP A 374 28.86 -14.00 -12.15
N LYS A 375 27.89 -14.89 -12.41
CA LYS A 375 27.20 -14.98 -13.69
C LYS A 375 26.38 -13.72 -14.01
N SER A 376 25.96 -12.96 -13.01
CA SER A 376 25.18 -11.73 -13.18
C SER A 376 26.10 -10.54 -13.36
N ASN A 377 25.98 -9.82 -14.47
CA ASN A 377 26.73 -8.58 -14.75
C ASN A 377 26.64 -7.57 -13.61
N SER A 378 25.46 -7.37 -13.06
CA SER A 378 25.25 -6.42 -11.96
C SER A 378 26.02 -6.78 -10.68
N VAL A 379 26.37 -8.03 -10.48
CA VAL A 379 27.18 -8.50 -9.35
C VAL A 379 28.67 -8.47 -9.73
N SER A 380 29.02 -9.01 -10.92
CA SER A 380 30.42 -9.12 -11.35
C SER A 380 31.10 -7.76 -11.56
N GLU A 381 30.38 -6.75 -12.03
CA GLU A 381 30.90 -5.39 -12.13
C GLU A 381 31.26 -4.81 -10.76
N ARG A 382 30.44 -5.04 -9.74
CA ARG A 382 30.73 -4.62 -8.35
C ARG A 382 31.91 -5.36 -7.78
N GLY A 383 32.03 -6.66 -8.07
CA GLY A 383 33.21 -7.46 -7.68
C GLY A 383 34.51 -6.93 -8.29
N ARG A 384 34.49 -6.64 -9.59
CA ARG A 384 35.63 -6.04 -10.30
C ARG A 384 35.98 -4.65 -9.78
N PHE A 385 34.98 -3.83 -9.48
CA PHE A 385 35.18 -2.53 -8.84
C PHE A 385 35.83 -2.66 -7.47
N ALA A 386 35.37 -3.59 -6.63
CA ALA A 386 35.97 -3.86 -5.32
C ALA A 386 37.43 -4.29 -5.44
N LEU A 387 37.78 -5.17 -6.38
CA LEU A 387 39.17 -5.59 -6.65
C LEU A 387 40.03 -4.38 -7.08
N LYS A 388 39.53 -3.52 -7.95
CA LYS A 388 40.22 -2.29 -8.36
C LYS A 388 40.49 -1.35 -7.19
N MET A 389 39.56 -1.23 -6.25
CA MET A 389 39.78 -0.41 -5.04
C MET A 389 40.86 -1.02 -4.15
N LEU A 390 40.80 -2.35 -3.91
CA LEU A 390 41.80 -3.06 -3.11
C LEU A 390 43.22 -3.08 -3.71
N SER A 391 43.38 -2.86 -5.03
CA SER A 391 44.69 -2.77 -5.67
C SER A 391 45.30 -1.36 -5.62
N LYS A 392 44.57 -0.34 -5.17
CA LYS A 392 45.02 1.04 -5.01
C LYS A 392 45.39 1.37 -3.57
N THR A 393 44.95 0.51 -2.65
CA THR A 393 45.30 0.54 -1.23
C THR A 393 46.52 -0.32 -0.98
#